data_1f4e852edba32842250c4c98a4b8b543
#
_entry.id   1f4e852edba32842250c4c98a4b8b543
#
_cell.length_a   1.000
_cell.length_b   1.000
_cell.length_c   1.000
_cell.angle_alpha   90.00
_cell.angle_beta   90.00
_cell.angle_gamma   90.00
#
_symmetry.space_group_name_H-M   'P 1'
#
loop_
_entity.id
_entity.type
_entity.pdbx_description
1 polymer ?
#
loop_
_entity_poly.entity_id
_entity_poly.type
_entity_poly.pdbx_seq_one_letter_code
_entity_poly.pdbx_strand_id
1 'polypeptide(L)'
;MAQKDITTVLSMTYKPGEKLMVDFAGDKLPYIDPETGETAKAEVFIGCMPYSDYIFACCVPSQRTEDFLFALRLCLEHLGGVPPIVVPDNLKAAVITPDKHEPGLNKALQDMGNHYGFTVLPCDPGEPTQKALVEDAVRITYNRIAAKLRGRDIVGLLALNKAVEEQNVMLNQTRMQKRPYTREERFHAMEKPQLKPLPEQVFEMRYYADL
;
A
#
# COMPACT_ATOMS: atom_id res chain seq x y z
N MET A 1 9.26 -5.28 46.77
CA MET A 1 8.75 -4.13 45.97
C MET A 1 9.17 -4.40 44.53
N ALA A 2 8.24 -4.81 43.67
CA ALA A 2 8.52 -5.09 42.27
C ALA A 2 8.44 -3.79 41.47
N GLN A 3 9.54 -3.42 40.86
CA GLN A 3 9.66 -2.28 39.97
C GLN A 3 8.89 -2.61 38.67
N LYS A 4 7.79 -1.90 38.45
CA LYS A 4 7.01 -2.01 37.24
C LYS A 4 7.78 -1.30 36.13
N ASP A 5 8.37 -2.05 35.22
CA ASP A 5 8.92 -1.51 33.98
C ASP A 5 7.79 -0.87 33.17
N ILE A 6 7.75 0.44 33.20
CA ILE A 6 6.88 1.23 32.33
C ILE A 6 7.56 1.24 30.95
N THR A 7 7.18 0.30 30.12
CA THR A 7 7.53 0.35 28.70
C THR A 7 6.78 1.55 28.09
N THR A 8 7.47 2.67 27.98
CA THR A 8 6.96 3.85 27.28
C THR A 8 6.89 3.51 25.80
N VAL A 9 5.72 3.08 25.34
CA VAL A 9 5.45 2.98 23.90
C VAL A 9 5.38 4.42 23.39
N LEU A 10 6.44 4.85 22.71
CA LEU A 10 6.43 6.09 21.93
C LEU A 10 5.35 5.97 20.86
N SER A 11 4.17 6.53 21.11
CA SER A 11 3.15 6.64 20.09
C SER A 11 3.60 7.68 19.10
N MET A 12 4.05 7.25 17.93
CA MET A 12 4.28 8.16 16.81
C MET A 12 2.96 8.84 16.46
N THR A 13 2.95 10.16 16.53
CA THR A 13 1.78 10.94 16.15
C THR A 13 1.91 11.31 14.69
N TYR A 14 1.26 10.53 13.81
CA TYR A 14 1.14 10.88 12.40
C TYR A 14 0.20 12.06 12.22
N LYS A 15 0.51 12.95 11.28
CA LYS A 15 -0.44 13.99 10.88
C LYS A 15 -1.46 13.42 9.91
N PRO A 16 -2.75 13.79 10.05
CA PRO A 16 -3.78 13.31 9.13
C PRO A 16 -3.46 13.65 7.67
N GLY A 17 -3.56 12.67 6.79
CA GLY A 17 -3.40 12.85 5.35
C GLY A 17 -1.99 13.17 4.85
N GLU A 18 -0.97 13.15 5.73
CA GLU A 18 0.40 13.53 5.37
C GLU A 18 1.12 12.44 4.58
N LYS A 19 0.93 11.18 4.95
CA LYS A 19 1.71 10.06 4.42
C LYS A 19 0.84 8.91 3.96
N LEU A 20 1.21 8.30 2.84
CA LEU A 20 0.75 6.99 2.40
C LEU A 20 1.93 6.04 2.46
N MET A 21 1.82 4.98 3.22
CA MET A 21 2.80 3.91 3.30
C MET A 21 2.39 2.79 2.35
N VAL A 22 3.33 2.29 1.54
CA VAL A 22 3.05 1.26 0.53
C VAL A 22 4.10 0.16 0.57
N ASP A 23 3.65 -1.08 0.43
CA ASP A 23 4.50 -2.25 0.35
C ASP A 23 3.80 -3.42 -0.35
N PHE A 24 4.57 -4.43 -0.75
CA PHE A 24 4.06 -5.73 -1.14
C PHE A 24 4.04 -6.69 0.05
N ALA A 25 2.96 -7.44 0.20
CA ALA A 25 2.93 -8.55 1.14
C ALA A 25 3.99 -9.60 0.77
N GLY A 26 4.63 -10.20 1.78
CA GLY A 26 5.64 -11.24 1.54
C GLY A 26 5.08 -12.51 0.88
N ASP A 27 3.79 -12.78 1.09
CA ASP A 27 3.08 -13.93 0.54
C ASP A 27 2.13 -13.50 -0.59
N LYS A 28 1.92 -14.42 -1.55
CA LYS A 28 1.07 -14.22 -2.72
C LYS A 28 -0.29 -14.88 -2.56
N LEU A 29 -1.30 -14.36 -3.24
CA LEU A 29 -2.62 -14.97 -3.29
C LEU A 29 -2.78 -15.84 -4.55
N PRO A 30 -3.29 -17.09 -4.40
CA PRO A 30 -3.53 -17.97 -5.53
C PRO A 30 -4.84 -17.61 -6.26
N TYR A 31 -4.85 -17.82 -7.56
CA TYR A 31 -6.04 -17.79 -8.41
C TYR A 31 -5.90 -18.81 -9.56
N ILE A 32 -7.00 -19.18 -10.18
CA ILE A 32 -7.00 -20.06 -11.35
C ILE A 32 -6.84 -19.19 -12.58
N ASP A 33 -5.80 -19.45 -13.38
CA ASP A 33 -5.61 -18.77 -14.67
C ASP A 33 -6.72 -19.23 -15.63
N PRO A 34 -7.52 -18.30 -16.20
CA PRO A 34 -8.63 -18.66 -17.08
C PRO A 34 -8.21 -19.27 -18.42
N GLU A 35 -6.95 -19.04 -18.87
CA GLU A 35 -6.45 -19.55 -20.15
C GLU A 35 -5.89 -20.97 -20.00
N THR A 36 -5.17 -21.23 -18.90
CA THR A 36 -4.49 -22.52 -18.69
C THR A 36 -5.26 -23.46 -17.77
N GLY A 37 -6.15 -22.93 -16.92
CA GLY A 37 -6.79 -23.68 -15.86
C GLY A 37 -5.87 -24.03 -14.67
N GLU A 38 -4.62 -23.58 -14.70
CA GLU A 38 -3.63 -23.85 -13.64
C GLU A 38 -3.70 -22.79 -12.53
N THR A 39 -3.15 -23.15 -11.37
CA THR A 39 -3.04 -22.22 -10.26
C THR A 39 -1.87 -21.26 -10.50
N ALA A 40 -2.19 -19.99 -10.70
CA ALA A 40 -1.26 -18.86 -10.72
C ALA A 40 -1.24 -18.15 -9.35
N LYS A 41 -0.24 -17.29 -9.14
CA LYS A 41 -0.08 -16.51 -7.89
C LYS A 41 0.10 -15.04 -8.22
N ALA A 42 -0.67 -14.18 -7.57
CA ALA A 42 -0.57 -12.73 -7.68
C ALA A 42 0.16 -12.12 -6.47
N GLU A 43 0.94 -11.10 -6.73
CA GLU A 43 1.51 -10.23 -5.70
C GLU A 43 0.39 -9.38 -5.08
N VAL A 44 0.50 -9.10 -3.78
CA VAL A 44 -0.49 -8.30 -3.06
C VAL A 44 0.15 -6.98 -2.68
N PHE A 45 -0.27 -5.91 -3.36
CA PHE A 45 0.10 -4.54 -3.00
C PHE A 45 -0.81 -4.04 -1.88
N ILE A 46 -0.23 -3.37 -0.89
CA ILE A 46 -0.96 -2.80 0.25
C ILE A 46 -0.54 -1.35 0.42
N GLY A 47 -1.53 -0.45 0.52
CA GLY A 47 -1.37 0.93 0.91
C GLY A 47 -2.06 1.18 2.26
N CYS A 48 -1.41 1.94 3.14
CA CYS A 48 -1.92 2.27 4.47
C CYS A 48 -1.76 3.76 4.77
N MET A 49 -2.84 4.39 5.22
CA MET A 49 -2.83 5.74 5.78
C MET A 49 -2.58 5.64 7.29
N PRO A 50 -1.38 6.02 7.80
CA PRO A 50 -0.94 5.63 9.14
C PRO A 50 -1.69 6.33 10.29
N TYR A 51 -2.40 7.43 10.03
CA TYR A 51 -3.18 8.11 11.06
C TYR A 51 -4.49 7.39 11.38
N SER A 52 -5.21 6.91 10.36
CA SER A 52 -6.50 6.21 10.50
C SER A 52 -6.37 4.69 10.50
N ASP A 53 -5.20 4.17 10.11
CA ASP A 53 -5.00 2.78 9.71
C ASP A 53 -5.91 2.35 8.54
N TYR A 54 -6.33 3.31 7.68
CA TYR A 54 -7.15 3.04 6.51
C TYR A 54 -6.32 2.32 5.44
N ILE A 55 -6.88 1.26 4.91
CA ILE A 55 -6.15 0.30 4.09
C ILE A 55 -6.74 0.20 2.71
N PHE A 56 -5.85 0.11 1.73
CA PHE A 56 -6.11 -0.35 0.38
C PHE A 56 -5.27 -1.58 0.09
N ALA A 57 -5.81 -2.59 -0.60
CA ALA A 57 -5.04 -3.69 -1.16
C ALA A 57 -5.56 -4.05 -2.54
N CYS A 58 -4.66 -4.44 -3.43
CA CYS A 58 -4.98 -5.01 -4.74
C CYS A 58 -3.94 -6.06 -5.13
N CYS A 59 -4.30 -6.89 -6.09
CA CYS A 59 -3.43 -7.92 -6.65
C CYS A 59 -2.93 -7.52 -8.02
N VAL A 60 -1.62 -7.73 -8.25
CA VAL A 60 -0.96 -7.50 -9.53
C VAL A 60 -0.14 -8.73 -9.93
N PRO A 61 0.21 -8.90 -11.23
CA PRO A 61 0.92 -10.07 -11.70
C PRO A 61 2.34 -10.20 -11.13
N SER A 62 3.02 -9.06 -10.91
CA SER A 62 4.42 -9.04 -10.48
C SER A 62 4.74 -7.82 -9.61
N GLN A 63 5.97 -7.77 -9.08
CA GLN A 63 6.50 -6.58 -8.40
C GLN A 63 7.30 -5.67 -9.34
N ARG A 64 7.14 -5.82 -10.65
CA ARG A 64 7.79 -4.95 -11.64
C ARG A 64 7.28 -3.51 -11.51
N THR A 65 8.08 -2.57 -11.99
CA THR A 65 7.78 -1.13 -11.99
C THR A 65 6.38 -0.82 -12.48
N GLU A 66 5.98 -1.41 -13.60
CA GLU A 66 4.68 -1.19 -14.23
C GLU A 66 3.52 -1.58 -13.31
N ASP A 67 3.61 -2.78 -12.71
CA ASP A 67 2.61 -3.31 -11.82
C ASP A 67 2.56 -2.53 -10.50
N PHE A 68 3.72 -2.09 -9.99
CA PHE A 68 3.79 -1.24 -8.80
C PHE A 68 3.13 0.12 -9.03
N LEU A 69 3.47 0.81 -10.14
CA LEU A 69 2.89 2.12 -10.46
C LEU A 69 1.40 2.01 -10.76
N PHE A 70 0.98 0.93 -11.41
CA PHE A 70 -0.43 0.64 -11.62
C PHE A 70 -1.19 0.47 -10.29
N ALA A 71 -0.64 -0.33 -9.35
CA ALA A 71 -1.24 -0.54 -8.03
C ALA A 71 -1.27 0.75 -7.20
N LEU A 72 -0.18 1.56 -7.24
CA LEU A 72 -0.12 2.85 -6.57
C LEU A 72 -1.17 3.82 -7.12
N ARG A 73 -1.38 3.86 -8.44
CA ARG A 73 -2.43 4.65 -9.06
C ARG A 73 -3.82 4.25 -8.56
N LEU A 74 -4.12 2.95 -8.56
CA LEU A 74 -5.39 2.45 -8.03
C LEU A 74 -5.58 2.81 -6.55
N CYS A 75 -4.49 2.80 -5.77
CA CYS A 75 -4.52 3.22 -4.38
C CYS A 75 -4.90 4.70 -4.24
N LEU A 76 -4.28 5.60 -5.01
CA LEU A 76 -4.61 7.03 -5.00
C LEU A 76 -6.05 7.28 -5.45
N GLU A 77 -6.53 6.57 -6.46
CA GLU A 77 -7.93 6.63 -6.93
C GLU A 77 -8.90 6.16 -5.83
N HIS A 78 -8.58 5.08 -5.13
CA HIS A 78 -9.38 4.58 -4.00
C HIS A 78 -9.44 5.56 -2.83
N LEU A 79 -8.32 6.21 -2.50
CA LEU A 79 -8.27 7.27 -1.49
C LEU A 79 -9.09 8.50 -1.91
N GLY A 80 -9.29 8.68 -3.21
CA GLY A 80 -9.95 9.86 -3.79
C GLY A 80 -9.15 11.14 -3.62
N GLY A 81 -7.81 11.04 -3.59
CA GLY A 81 -6.89 12.15 -3.46
C GLY A 81 -5.44 11.71 -3.24
N VAL A 82 -4.56 12.68 -3.19
CA VAL A 82 -3.10 12.49 -3.17
C VAL A 82 -2.51 13.01 -1.86
N PRO A 83 -1.92 12.15 -1.02
CA PRO A 83 -1.14 12.58 0.13
C PRO A 83 0.16 13.25 -0.35
N PRO A 84 0.72 14.23 0.38
CA PRO A 84 1.97 14.90 -0.02
C PRO A 84 3.20 13.99 -0.01
N ILE A 85 3.16 12.87 0.72
CA ILE A 85 4.29 11.96 0.88
C ILE A 85 3.84 10.53 0.64
N VAL A 86 4.57 9.81 -0.24
CA VAL A 86 4.45 8.35 -0.41
C VAL A 86 5.72 7.70 0.12
N VAL A 87 5.57 6.71 1.01
CA VAL A 87 6.65 6.03 1.70
C VAL A 87 6.65 4.55 1.29
N PRO A 88 7.46 4.13 0.31
CA PRO A 88 7.67 2.72 0.01
C PRO A 88 8.59 2.08 1.07
N ASP A 89 8.22 0.89 1.60
CA ASP A 89 9.07 0.17 2.57
C ASP A 89 10.31 -0.43 1.91
N ASN A 90 10.21 -0.83 0.65
CA ASN A 90 11.33 -1.42 -0.06
C ASN A 90 12.23 -0.35 -0.67
N LEU A 91 13.39 -0.11 -0.04
CA LEU A 91 14.44 0.79 -0.49
C LEU A 91 14.92 0.54 -1.93
N LYS A 92 14.80 -0.68 -2.46
CA LYS A 92 15.17 -0.98 -3.86
C LYS A 92 14.31 -0.21 -4.86
N ALA A 93 13.05 0.10 -4.52
CA ALA A 93 12.18 0.91 -5.36
C ALA A 93 12.45 2.42 -5.26
N ALA A 94 13.13 2.88 -4.20
CA ALA A 94 13.29 4.30 -3.89
C ALA A 94 14.75 4.81 -3.87
N VAL A 95 15.75 3.94 -3.78
CA VAL A 95 17.16 4.35 -3.65
C VAL A 95 17.83 4.60 -4.98
N ILE A 96 18.40 5.79 -5.09
CA ILE A 96 19.31 6.27 -6.16
C ILE A 96 20.71 5.61 -5.97
N THR A 97 20.78 4.30 -5.86
CA THR A 97 22.03 3.62 -6.17
C THR A 97 21.94 3.15 -7.60
N PRO A 98 22.91 3.46 -8.46
CA PRO A 98 22.93 2.94 -9.82
C PRO A 98 23.25 1.45 -9.75
N ASP A 99 22.27 0.66 -9.35
CA ASP A 99 22.33 -0.78 -9.56
C ASP A 99 22.01 -1.00 -11.05
N LYS A 100 22.94 -1.64 -11.74
CA LYS A 100 22.94 -1.84 -13.19
C LYS A 100 21.71 -2.60 -13.73
N HIS A 101 20.80 -3.03 -12.86
CA HIS A 101 19.66 -3.89 -13.23
C HIS A 101 18.28 -3.26 -13.14
N GLU A 102 18.07 -2.13 -12.43
CA GLU A 102 16.79 -1.41 -12.44
C GLU A 102 16.92 0.11 -12.25
N PRO A 103 17.59 0.84 -13.14
CA PRO A 103 17.65 2.31 -13.04
C PRO A 103 16.30 2.99 -13.35
N GLY A 104 15.34 2.23 -13.89
CA GLY A 104 14.06 2.79 -14.36
C GLY A 104 13.01 3.02 -13.28
N LEU A 105 12.97 2.21 -12.21
CA LEU A 105 11.90 2.29 -11.20
C LEU A 105 11.91 3.64 -10.49
N ASN A 106 13.07 4.10 -10.09
CA ASN A 106 13.22 5.35 -9.36
C ASN A 106 12.77 6.57 -10.19
N LYS A 107 13.14 6.61 -11.47
CA LYS A 107 12.76 7.70 -12.37
C LYS A 107 11.25 7.68 -12.67
N ALA A 108 10.68 6.52 -12.98
CA ALA A 108 9.26 6.40 -13.25
C ALA A 108 8.39 6.74 -12.02
N LEU A 109 8.83 6.36 -10.82
CA LEU A 109 8.15 6.72 -9.58
C LEU A 109 8.28 8.21 -9.27
N GLN A 110 9.43 8.84 -9.56
CA GLN A 110 9.62 10.29 -9.45
C GLN A 110 8.72 11.04 -10.44
N ASP A 111 8.64 10.56 -11.69
CA ASP A 111 7.77 11.17 -12.70
C ASP A 111 6.30 11.05 -12.29
N MET A 112 5.89 9.92 -11.72
CA MET A 112 4.57 9.75 -11.16
C MET A 112 4.33 10.70 -9.97
N GLY A 113 5.33 10.86 -9.08
CA GLY A 113 5.30 11.82 -7.99
C GLY A 113 5.13 13.26 -8.47
N ASN A 114 5.86 13.66 -9.51
CA ASN A 114 5.74 14.97 -10.13
C ASN A 114 4.35 15.18 -10.76
N HIS A 115 3.81 14.15 -11.42
CA HIS A 115 2.48 14.21 -12.05
C HIS A 115 1.36 14.37 -11.03
N TYR A 116 1.35 13.56 -9.96
CA TYR A 116 0.32 13.60 -8.92
C TYR A 116 0.59 14.65 -7.82
N GLY A 117 1.81 15.17 -7.73
CA GLY A 117 2.22 16.16 -6.74
C GLY A 117 2.51 15.57 -5.35
N PHE A 118 3.08 14.37 -5.28
CA PHE A 118 3.62 13.77 -4.07
C PHE A 118 5.15 13.65 -4.12
N THR A 119 5.76 13.61 -2.94
CA THR A 119 7.19 13.32 -2.78
C THR A 119 7.37 11.88 -2.32
N VAL A 120 8.33 11.17 -2.92
CA VAL A 120 8.72 9.83 -2.47
C VAL A 120 9.76 9.97 -1.38
N LEU A 121 9.45 9.52 -0.17
CA LEU A 121 10.40 9.46 0.94
C LEU A 121 10.56 7.99 1.35
N PRO A 122 11.74 7.38 1.12
CA PRO A 122 12.03 6.04 1.65
C PRO A 122 11.90 6.01 3.17
N CYS A 123 11.54 4.85 3.73
CA CYS A 123 11.62 4.65 5.17
C CYS A 123 13.03 4.96 5.67
N ASP A 124 13.16 5.82 6.68
CA ASP A 124 14.45 6.12 7.28
C ASP A 124 14.99 4.89 8.01
N PRO A 125 16.18 4.39 7.65
CA PRO A 125 16.81 3.27 8.36
C PRO A 125 17.04 3.54 9.85
N GLY A 126 17.05 4.83 10.24
CA GLY A 126 17.21 5.27 11.63
C GLY A 126 15.93 5.28 12.47
N GLU A 127 14.76 5.03 11.87
CA GLU A 127 13.47 4.97 12.58
C GLU A 127 12.80 3.59 12.51
N PRO A 128 13.30 2.59 13.25
CA PRO A 128 12.78 1.22 13.21
C PRO A 128 11.30 1.10 13.60
N THR A 129 10.77 2.08 14.32
CA THR A 129 9.36 2.14 14.71
C THR A 129 8.42 2.43 13.54
N GLN A 130 8.83 3.24 12.56
CA GLN A 130 8.04 3.48 11.34
C GLN A 130 7.94 2.21 10.51
N LYS A 131 9.07 1.55 10.32
CA LYS A 131 9.13 0.29 9.58
C LYS A 131 8.28 -0.80 10.22
N ALA A 132 8.38 -1.00 11.54
CA ALA A 132 7.60 -1.99 12.27
C ALA A 132 6.08 -1.77 12.14
N LEU A 133 5.62 -0.51 12.12
CA LEU A 133 4.19 -0.20 11.95
C LEU A 133 3.67 -0.54 10.55
N VAL A 134 4.48 -0.28 9.51
CA VAL A 134 4.13 -0.64 8.13
C VAL A 134 4.08 -2.15 7.97
N GLU A 135 5.13 -2.85 8.41
CA GLU A 135 5.21 -4.30 8.37
C GLU A 135 4.03 -4.96 9.11
N ASP A 136 3.66 -4.44 10.29
CA ASP A 136 2.51 -4.94 11.05
C ASP A 136 1.18 -4.67 10.34
N ALA A 137 0.99 -3.48 9.78
CA ALA A 137 -0.22 -3.14 9.03
C ALA A 137 -0.36 -4.03 7.80
N VAL A 138 0.71 -4.22 7.03
CA VAL A 138 0.77 -5.10 5.86
C VAL A 138 0.47 -6.55 6.27
N ARG A 139 1.16 -7.07 7.28
CA ARG A 139 0.98 -8.44 7.78
C ARG A 139 -0.44 -8.69 8.28
N ILE A 140 -1.00 -7.78 9.07
CA ILE A 140 -2.37 -7.93 9.60
C ILE A 140 -3.39 -7.89 8.47
N THR A 141 -3.22 -6.98 7.52
CA THR A 141 -4.11 -6.82 6.36
C THR A 141 -4.08 -8.06 5.49
N TYR A 142 -2.89 -8.49 5.07
CA TYR A 142 -2.72 -9.69 4.27
C TYR A 142 -3.35 -10.92 4.94
N ASN A 143 -3.03 -11.17 6.22
CA ASN A 143 -3.55 -12.33 6.92
C ASN A 143 -5.07 -12.33 7.01
N ARG A 144 -5.72 -11.17 7.18
CA ARG A 144 -7.18 -11.06 7.23
C ARG A 144 -7.80 -11.32 5.87
N ILE A 145 -7.23 -10.77 4.80
CA ILE A 145 -7.68 -10.99 3.42
C ILE A 145 -7.47 -12.47 3.04
N ALA A 146 -6.25 -12.98 3.20
CA ALA A 146 -5.90 -14.35 2.86
C ALA A 146 -6.75 -15.38 3.61
N ALA A 147 -7.04 -15.17 4.90
CA ALA A 147 -7.89 -16.06 5.68
C ALA A 147 -9.32 -16.16 5.14
N LYS A 148 -9.85 -15.08 4.57
CA LYS A 148 -11.21 -15.04 3.99
C LYS A 148 -11.28 -15.58 2.57
N LEU A 149 -10.17 -15.57 1.85
CA LEU A 149 -10.08 -16.07 0.48
C LEU A 149 -9.58 -17.53 0.41
N ARG A 150 -9.08 -18.06 1.53
CA ARG A 150 -8.58 -19.44 1.59
C ARG A 150 -9.66 -20.47 1.20
N GLY A 151 -9.30 -21.35 0.25
CA GLY A 151 -10.18 -22.43 -0.22
C GLY A 151 -11.29 -21.96 -1.18
N ARG A 152 -11.21 -20.75 -1.68
CA ARG A 152 -12.08 -20.27 -2.76
C ARG A 152 -11.44 -20.53 -4.12
N ASP A 153 -12.18 -21.13 -5.04
CA ASP A 153 -11.77 -21.25 -6.44
C ASP A 153 -12.11 -19.94 -7.16
N ILE A 154 -11.12 -19.07 -7.24
CA ILE A 154 -11.24 -17.76 -7.88
C ILE A 154 -10.60 -17.82 -9.26
N VAL A 155 -11.38 -17.60 -10.31
CA VAL A 155 -10.93 -17.67 -11.70
C VAL A 155 -10.62 -16.28 -12.23
N GLY A 156 -9.36 -16.02 -12.55
CA GLY A 156 -8.86 -14.77 -13.11
C GLY A 156 -8.46 -13.72 -12.07
N LEU A 157 -7.48 -12.91 -12.45
CA LEU A 157 -6.94 -11.84 -11.60
C LEU A 157 -8.00 -10.75 -11.29
N LEU A 158 -8.91 -10.48 -12.22
CA LEU A 158 -9.98 -9.51 -12.02
C LEU A 158 -10.95 -9.96 -10.91
N ALA A 159 -11.34 -11.25 -10.91
CA ALA A 159 -12.20 -11.81 -9.87
C ALA A 159 -11.49 -11.83 -8.51
N LEU A 160 -10.18 -12.11 -8.50
CA LEU A 160 -9.37 -12.03 -7.29
C LEU A 160 -9.36 -10.60 -6.73
N ASN A 161 -9.14 -9.59 -7.58
CA ASN A 161 -9.16 -8.19 -7.16
C ASN A 161 -10.51 -7.77 -6.59
N LYS A 162 -11.63 -8.20 -7.21
CA LYS A 162 -12.96 -7.94 -6.67
C LYS A 162 -13.16 -8.56 -5.29
N ALA A 163 -12.70 -9.79 -5.09
CA ALA A 163 -12.78 -10.46 -3.80
C ALA A 163 -11.90 -9.79 -2.74
N VAL A 164 -10.72 -9.27 -3.12
CA VAL A 164 -9.83 -8.48 -2.24
C VAL A 164 -10.48 -7.15 -1.87
N GLU A 165 -11.09 -6.45 -2.82
CA GLU A 165 -11.80 -5.18 -2.60
C GLU A 165 -12.95 -5.36 -1.58
N GLU A 166 -13.75 -6.41 -1.71
CA GLU A 166 -14.80 -6.74 -0.74
C GLU A 166 -14.22 -6.89 0.69
N GLN A 167 -13.05 -7.53 0.82
CA GLN A 167 -12.40 -7.69 2.12
C GLN A 167 -11.80 -6.36 2.64
N ASN A 168 -11.28 -5.50 1.76
CA ASN A 168 -10.82 -4.16 2.13
C ASN A 168 -11.95 -3.32 2.73
N VAL A 169 -13.10 -3.29 2.07
CA VAL A 169 -14.28 -2.57 2.56
C VAL A 169 -14.69 -3.09 3.94
N MET A 170 -14.82 -4.41 4.08
CA MET A 170 -15.18 -5.02 5.38
C MET A 170 -14.17 -4.70 6.48
N LEU A 171 -12.86 -4.71 6.15
CA LEU A 171 -11.79 -4.42 7.11
C LEU A 171 -11.83 -2.96 7.56
N ASN A 172 -12.01 -2.03 6.62
CA ASN A 172 -12.07 -0.60 6.92
C ASN A 172 -13.32 -0.23 7.73
N GLN A 173 -14.43 -0.93 7.52
CA GLN A 173 -15.69 -0.76 8.25
C GLN A 173 -15.73 -1.51 9.59
N THR A 174 -14.78 -2.40 9.84
CA THR A 174 -14.70 -3.11 11.12
C THR A 174 -14.18 -2.17 12.21
N ARG A 175 -14.92 -2.09 13.33
CA ARG A 175 -14.49 -1.31 14.50
C ARG A 175 -13.17 -1.83 15.05
N MET A 176 -12.24 -0.93 15.28
CA MET A 176 -10.93 -1.25 15.85
C MET A 176 -11.05 -1.56 17.34
N GLN A 177 -10.25 -2.52 17.83
CA GLN A 177 -10.21 -2.82 19.26
C GLN A 177 -9.82 -1.58 20.06
N LYS A 178 -10.53 -1.33 21.16
CA LYS A 178 -10.31 -0.20 22.09
C LYS A 178 -10.45 1.19 21.47
N ARG A 179 -11.08 1.32 20.29
CA ARG A 179 -11.33 2.62 19.66
C ARG A 179 -12.82 2.77 19.36
N PRO A 180 -13.40 3.98 19.48
CA PRO A 180 -14.83 4.22 19.26
C PRO A 180 -15.20 4.38 17.77
N TYR A 181 -14.25 4.26 16.85
CA TYR A 181 -14.42 4.51 15.42
C TYR A 181 -13.88 3.34 14.57
N THR A 182 -14.31 3.29 13.31
CA THR A 182 -13.73 2.44 12.26
C THR A 182 -12.58 3.18 11.55
N ARG A 183 -11.79 2.44 10.75
CA ARG A 183 -10.75 3.04 9.90
C ARG A 183 -11.36 4.02 8.91
N GLU A 184 -12.45 3.62 8.26
CA GLU A 184 -13.17 4.40 7.27
C GLU A 184 -13.72 5.71 7.87
N GLU A 185 -14.40 5.66 9.02
CA GLU A 185 -14.90 6.85 9.70
C GLU A 185 -13.77 7.85 10.00
N ARG A 186 -12.65 7.35 10.52
CA ARG A 186 -11.49 8.21 10.85
C ARG A 186 -10.81 8.78 9.62
N PHE A 187 -10.65 7.97 8.55
CA PHE A 187 -10.10 8.42 7.29
C PHE A 187 -10.93 9.55 6.69
N HIS A 188 -12.24 9.32 6.53
CA HIS A 188 -13.13 10.31 5.93
C HIS A 188 -13.25 11.60 6.74
N ALA A 189 -13.24 11.51 8.06
CA ALA A 189 -13.35 12.68 8.94
C ALA A 189 -12.06 13.50 8.99
N MET A 190 -10.87 12.87 8.98
CA MET A 190 -9.64 13.54 9.33
C MET A 190 -8.58 13.58 8.22
N GLU A 191 -8.46 12.53 7.41
CA GLU A 191 -7.39 12.43 6.40
C GLU A 191 -7.85 12.86 5.02
N LYS A 192 -8.99 12.37 4.56
CA LYS A 192 -9.51 12.69 3.22
C LYS A 192 -9.59 14.19 2.92
N PRO A 193 -10.03 15.06 3.84
CA PRO A 193 -10.06 16.52 3.61
C PRO A 193 -8.69 17.17 3.42
N GLN A 194 -7.60 16.47 3.83
CA GLN A 194 -6.21 16.96 3.72
C GLN A 194 -5.54 16.53 2.42
N LEU A 195 -6.13 15.58 1.69
CA LEU A 195 -5.57 15.09 0.43
C LEU A 195 -5.73 16.13 -0.68
N LYS A 196 -4.71 16.24 -1.54
CA LYS A 196 -4.82 17.02 -2.77
C LYS A 196 -5.77 16.33 -3.74
N PRO A 197 -6.48 17.08 -4.60
CA PRO A 197 -7.32 16.48 -5.64
C PRO A 197 -6.47 15.66 -6.62
N LEU A 198 -7.04 14.59 -7.15
CA LEU A 198 -6.45 13.86 -8.26
C LEU A 198 -6.40 14.74 -9.51
N PRO A 199 -5.32 14.69 -10.31
CA PRO A 199 -5.30 15.35 -11.61
C PRO A 199 -6.33 14.74 -12.57
N GLU A 200 -6.83 15.52 -13.50
CA GLU A 200 -7.78 15.05 -14.53
C GLU A 200 -7.17 14.00 -15.46
N GLN A 201 -5.87 14.15 -15.73
CA GLN A 201 -5.15 13.21 -16.60
C GLN A 201 -4.54 12.09 -15.77
N VAL A 202 -4.73 10.86 -16.22
CA VAL A 202 -4.10 9.67 -15.64
C VAL A 202 -2.61 9.68 -15.99
N PHE A 203 -1.77 9.27 -15.04
CA PHE A 203 -0.35 9.10 -15.29
C PHE A 203 -0.11 7.97 -16.29
N GLU A 204 0.61 8.28 -17.36
CA GLU A 204 1.11 7.31 -18.33
C GLU A 204 2.61 7.09 -18.13
N MET A 205 3.00 5.85 -17.92
CA MET A 205 4.42 5.51 -17.73
C MET A 205 5.19 5.75 -19.03
N ARG A 206 6.29 6.48 -18.95
CA ARG A 206 7.21 6.70 -20.06
C ARG A 206 8.35 5.69 -19.98
N TYR A 207 8.64 5.04 -21.08
CA TYR A 207 9.82 4.20 -21.23
C TYR A 207 10.99 5.07 -21.66
N TYR A 208 12.06 5.06 -20.89
CA TYR A 208 13.29 5.75 -21.24
C TYR A 208 14.22 4.72 -21.89
N ALA A 209 14.54 4.91 -23.17
CA ALA A 209 15.62 4.16 -23.81
C ALA A 209 16.94 4.90 -23.52
N ASP A 210 17.93 4.19 -23.01
CA ASP A 210 19.30 4.71 -22.96
C ASP A 210 19.79 4.78 -24.42
N LEU A 211 20.14 6.01 -24.86
CA LEU A 211 20.76 6.27 -26.16
C LEU A 211 22.25 6.03 -26.09
#